data_5ba6864b654b1403a41eca83b03d6a00
#
_entry.id   5ba6864b654b1403a41eca83b03d6a00
#
_cell.length_a   1.000
_cell.length_b   1.000
_cell.length_c   1.000
_cell.angle_alpha   90.00
_cell.angle_beta   90.00
_cell.angle_gamma   90.00
#
_symmetry.space_group_name_H-M   'P 1'
#
loop_
_entity.id
_entity.type
_entity.pdbx_description
1 polymer ?
#
loop_
_entity_poly.entity_id
_entity_poly.type
_entity_poly.pdbx_seq_one_letter_code
_entity_poly.pdbx_strand_id
1 'polypeptide(L)'
;MTDDRLTGATGVFGGTFDPIHLAHLAVAEAARDAFGLRRVLFIPAAQPPHKPGRDISPVGDRVAMVEAAVEGNPAFEISRLEIERSGPSYTVDTLTALCEAAPGDRFALILSAESYSEFGSWHEPRRILDLAALIVAPRVGYADADPDLIARQFPEARATVAFMDGPRIRLSASEIRQRAADGRSVRYLVPDAVAAYIGDHDLYQHHRRDHRS
;
A
#
# COMPACT_ATOMS: atom_id res chain seq x y z
N MET A 1 -11.43 -13.59 -16.85
CA MET A 1 -11.46 -14.87 -16.13
C MET A 1 -10.85 -14.63 -14.78
N THR A 2 -11.63 -14.76 -13.71
CA THR A 2 -11.13 -14.70 -12.33
C THR A 2 -10.20 -15.89 -12.11
N ASP A 3 -8.99 -15.66 -11.57
CA ASP A 3 -8.11 -16.77 -11.20
C ASP A 3 -8.64 -17.37 -9.88
N ASP A 4 -9.27 -18.55 -9.97
CA ASP A 4 -9.87 -19.25 -8.83
C ASP A 4 -8.90 -19.44 -7.64
N ARG A 5 -7.60 -19.35 -7.92
CA ARG A 5 -6.57 -19.43 -6.86
C ARG A 5 -6.57 -18.24 -5.92
N LEU A 6 -7.11 -17.08 -6.32
CA LEU A 6 -7.18 -15.85 -5.52
C LEU A 6 -8.54 -15.66 -4.85
N THR A 7 -9.60 -16.32 -5.34
CA THR A 7 -10.95 -16.18 -4.78
C THR A 7 -10.99 -16.55 -3.30
N GLY A 8 -11.49 -15.64 -2.46
CA GLY A 8 -11.55 -15.78 -1.00
C GLY A 8 -10.22 -15.52 -0.27
N ALA A 9 -9.14 -15.21 -0.97
CA ALA A 9 -7.89 -14.80 -0.33
C ALA A 9 -8.02 -13.45 0.38
N THR A 10 -7.13 -13.16 1.32
CA THR A 10 -6.98 -11.84 1.94
C THR A 10 -5.95 -11.03 1.16
N GLY A 11 -6.35 -9.88 0.63
CA GLY A 11 -5.45 -8.91 0.04
C GLY A 11 -4.57 -8.26 1.09
N VAL A 12 -3.28 -8.12 0.82
CA VAL A 12 -2.30 -7.43 1.67
C VAL A 12 -1.80 -6.22 0.92
N PHE A 13 -2.10 -5.03 1.42
CA PHE A 13 -1.73 -3.78 0.79
C PHE A 13 -0.87 -2.94 1.73
N GLY A 14 0.45 -3.16 1.64
CA GLY A 14 1.45 -2.42 2.39
C GLY A 14 1.76 -1.06 1.77
N GLY A 15 2.06 -0.08 2.62
CA GLY A 15 2.45 1.24 2.13
C GLY A 15 2.87 2.20 3.24
N THR A 16 3.56 3.28 2.87
CA THR A 16 3.86 4.36 3.80
C THR A 16 2.60 5.12 4.20
N PHE A 17 1.64 5.29 3.26
CA PHE A 17 0.38 6.01 3.42
C PHE A 17 0.55 7.39 4.06
N ASP A 18 1.33 8.24 3.42
CA ASP A 18 1.69 9.56 3.91
C ASP A 18 1.33 10.69 2.91
N PRO A 19 0.00 11.00 2.74
CA PRO A 19 -1.16 10.30 3.26
C PRO A 19 -1.64 9.13 2.39
N ILE A 20 -2.56 8.34 2.91
CA ILE A 20 -3.43 7.50 2.11
C ILE A 20 -4.29 8.39 1.20
N HIS A 21 -4.63 7.92 -0.02
CA HIS A 21 -5.35 8.72 -0.99
C HIS A 21 -6.27 7.87 -1.88
N LEU A 22 -7.13 8.51 -2.65
CA LEU A 22 -8.17 7.84 -3.44
C LEU A 22 -7.62 6.81 -4.43
N ALA A 23 -6.41 7.00 -4.98
CA ALA A 23 -5.81 5.99 -5.85
C ALA A 23 -5.47 4.69 -5.11
N HIS A 24 -5.06 4.75 -3.83
CA HIS A 24 -4.85 3.54 -3.03
C HIS A 24 -6.16 2.78 -2.82
N LEU A 25 -7.22 3.48 -2.44
CA LEU A 25 -8.53 2.87 -2.18
C LEU A 25 -9.13 2.27 -3.46
N ALA A 26 -9.03 2.99 -4.59
CA ALA A 26 -9.52 2.51 -5.88
C ALA A 26 -8.77 1.26 -6.35
N VAL A 27 -7.44 1.19 -6.16
CA VAL A 27 -6.64 -0.01 -6.48
C VAL A 27 -7.04 -1.18 -5.58
N ALA A 28 -7.20 -0.95 -4.28
CA ALA A 28 -7.59 -1.99 -3.33
C ALA A 28 -8.98 -2.56 -3.65
N GLU A 29 -9.97 -1.70 -3.95
CA GLU A 29 -11.33 -2.12 -4.30
C GLU A 29 -11.35 -2.86 -5.64
N ALA A 30 -10.65 -2.34 -6.65
CA ALA A 30 -10.56 -3.01 -7.95
C ALA A 30 -9.88 -4.38 -7.85
N ALA A 31 -8.84 -4.51 -7.02
CA ALA A 31 -8.20 -5.81 -6.76
C ALA A 31 -9.16 -6.78 -6.07
N ARG A 32 -9.90 -6.29 -5.05
CA ARG A 32 -10.89 -7.09 -4.32
C ARG A 32 -11.96 -7.63 -5.26
N ASP A 33 -12.50 -6.76 -6.10
CA ASP A 33 -13.59 -7.11 -7.03
C ASP A 33 -13.09 -8.04 -8.15
N ALA A 34 -11.98 -7.69 -8.81
CA ALA A 34 -11.45 -8.45 -9.95
C ALA A 34 -11.03 -9.88 -9.57
N PHE A 35 -10.52 -10.11 -8.37
CA PHE A 35 -9.99 -11.39 -7.93
C PHE A 35 -10.82 -12.09 -6.84
N GLY A 36 -11.98 -11.53 -6.49
CA GLY A 36 -12.86 -12.10 -5.48
C GLY A 36 -12.22 -12.19 -4.09
N LEU A 37 -11.42 -11.21 -3.70
CA LEU A 37 -10.77 -11.21 -2.39
C LEU A 37 -11.83 -11.03 -1.30
N ARG A 38 -11.68 -11.77 -0.20
CA ARG A 38 -12.58 -11.69 0.96
C ARG A 38 -12.52 -10.31 1.63
N ARG A 39 -11.31 -9.77 1.77
CA ARG A 39 -11.01 -8.46 2.37
C ARG A 39 -9.65 -7.96 1.90
N VAL A 40 -9.36 -6.69 2.18
CA VAL A 40 -8.02 -6.10 1.99
C VAL A 40 -7.52 -5.55 3.31
N LEU A 41 -6.34 -6.00 3.74
CA LEU A 41 -5.62 -5.48 4.90
C LEU A 41 -4.68 -4.35 4.44
N PHE A 42 -4.94 -3.13 4.90
CA PHE A 42 -4.02 -2.01 4.77
C PHE A 42 -2.98 -2.09 5.88
N ILE A 43 -1.71 -2.10 5.52
CA ILE A 43 -0.59 -2.26 6.47
C ILE A 43 0.33 -1.03 6.37
N PRO A 44 0.14 -0.02 7.26
CA PRO A 44 1.03 1.12 7.32
C PRO A 44 2.43 0.72 7.77
N ALA A 45 3.45 1.04 6.95
CA ALA A 45 4.83 0.74 7.28
C ALA A 45 5.30 1.58 8.49
N ALA A 46 5.87 0.93 9.52
CA ALA A 46 6.47 1.64 10.65
C ALA A 46 7.77 2.33 10.21
N GLN A 47 8.71 1.56 9.67
CA GLN A 47 10.01 2.02 9.19
C GLN A 47 10.25 1.52 7.76
N PRO A 48 9.80 2.28 6.73
CA PRO A 48 9.95 1.86 5.33
C PRO A 48 11.43 1.76 4.94
N PRO A 49 11.98 0.57 4.61
CA PRO A 49 13.41 0.39 4.34
C PRO A 49 13.90 1.14 3.09
N HIS A 50 13.01 1.40 2.13
CA HIS A 50 13.34 2.07 0.87
C HIS A 50 13.27 3.60 0.94
N LYS A 51 13.06 4.19 2.14
CA LYS A 51 12.94 5.65 2.33
C LYS A 51 13.81 6.17 3.49
N PRO A 52 15.09 5.77 3.60
CA PRO A 52 15.94 6.28 4.67
C PRO A 52 16.11 7.79 4.51
N GLY A 53 15.98 8.54 5.64
CA GLY A 53 16.22 9.99 5.66
C GLY A 53 15.15 10.86 5.00
N ARG A 54 14.01 10.31 4.57
CA ARG A 54 12.86 11.13 4.15
C ARG A 54 12.08 11.59 5.37
N ASP A 55 11.62 12.84 5.31
CA ASP A 55 10.68 13.38 6.28
C ASP A 55 9.31 12.71 6.05
N ILE A 56 8.98 11.74 6.91
CA ILE A 56 7.73 10.98 6.88
C ILE A 56 6.96 11.36 8.12
N SER A 57 5.66 11.63 7.98
CA SER A 57 4.78 11.95 9.10
C SER A 57 4.84 10.87 10.20
N PRO A 58 4.66 11.26 11.47
CA PRO A 58 4.59 10.30 12.58
C PRO A 58 3.68 9.13 12.26
N VAL A 59 4.07 7.94 12.69
CA VAL A 59 3.32 6.71 12.38
C VAL A 59 1.88 6.78 12.89
N GLY A 60 1.65 7.45 14.03
CA GLY A 60 0.31 7.64 14.60
C GLY A 60 -0.62 8.40 13.65
N ASP A 61 -0.14 9.49 13.04
CA ASP A 61 -0.94 10.27 12.08
C ASP A 61 -1.26 9.45 10.83
N ARG A 62 -0.29 8.68 10.31
CA ARG A 62 -0.50 7.84 9.13
C ARG A 62 -1.51 6.73 9.38
N VAL A 63 -1.47 6.13 10.58
CA VAL A 63 -2.47 5.14 11.03
C VAL A 63 -3.84 5.76 11.11
N ALA A 64 -3.99 6.90 11.80
CA ALA A 64 -5.27 7.58 11.93
C ALA A 64 -5.87 7.95 10.57
N MET A 65 -5.04 8.40 9.63
CA MET A 65 -5.49 8.67 8.26
C MET A 65 -5.95 7.40 7.53
N VAL A 66 -5.26 6.25 7.71
CA VAL A 66 -5.69 4.98 7.10
C VAL A 66 -7.00 4.50 7.74
N GLU A 67 -7.13 4.56 9.07
CA GLU A 67 -8.38 4.21 9.78
C GLU A 67 -9.56 5.04 9.27
N ALA A 68 -9.39 6.35 9.19
CA ALA A 68 -10.41 7.26 8.66
C ALA A 68 -10.74 7.00 7.17
N ALA A 69 -9.77 6.53 6.39
CA ALA A 69 -9.97 6.26 4.97
C ALA A 69 -10.71 4.95 4.70
N VAL A 70 -10.55 3.93 5.54
CA VAL A 70 -11.17 2.61 5.37
C VAL A 70 -12.49 2.48 6.10
N GLU A 71 -12.80 3.43 6.99
CA GLU A 71 -14.07 3.49 7.71
C GLU A 71 -15.25 3.45 6.73
N GLY A 72 -16.24 2.63 7.02
CA GLY A 72 -17.43 2.47 6.18
C GLY A 72 -17.31 1.46 5.03
N ASN A 73 -16.12 0.89 4.75
CA ASN A 73 -16.00 -0.24 3.85
C ASN A 73 -15.75 -1.54 4.65
N PRO A 74 -16.75 -2.44 4.78
CA PRO A 74 -16.63 -3.64 5.63
C PRO A 74 -15.60 -4.66 5.11
N ALA A 75 -15.13 -4.50 3.87
CA ALA A 75 -14.11 -5.35 3.28
C ALA A 75 -12.68 -4.79 3.45
N PHE A 76 -12.54 -3.58 4.02
CA PHE A 76 -11.24 -2.98 4.28
C PHE A 76 -10.94 -2.98 5.76
N GLU A 77 -9.76 -3.43 6.11
CA GLU A 77 -9.27 -3.48 7.49
C GLU A 77 -7.86 -2.90 7.57
N ILE A 78 -7.51 -2.35 8.72
CA ILE A 78 -6.14 -1.95 9.02
C ILE A 78 -5.45 -3.03 9.85
N SER A 79 -4.20 -3.31 9.54
CA SER A 79 -3.34 -4.15 10.37
C SER A 79 -2.17 -3.32 10.90
N ARG A 80 -1.93 -3.41 12.21
CA ARG A 80 -0.84 -2.69 12.91
C ARG A 80 0.41 -3.55 13.10
N LEU A 81 0.49 -4.72 12.45
CA LEU A 81 1.58 -5.69 12.63
C LEU A 81 2.99 -5.09 12.49
N GLU A 82 3.18 -4.19 11.51
CA GLU A 82 4.48 -3.57 11.30
C GLU A 82 4.79 -2.48 12.34
N ILE A 83 3.76 -1.88 12.95
CA ILE A 83 3.89 -0.83 13.95
C ILE A 83 4.21 -1.43 15.31
N GLU A 84 3.63 -2.59 15.61
CA GLU A 84 3.84 -3.31 16.87
C GLU A 84 5.16 -4.09 16.88
N ARG A 85 5.78 -4.27 15.71
CA ARG A 85 7.07 -4.93 15.56
C ARG A 85 8.21 -3.89 15.53
N SER A 86 9.28 -4.16 16.26
CA SER A 86 10.52 -3.38 16.16
C SER A 86 11.29 -3.70 14.87
N GLY A 87 12.05 -2.72 14.37
CA GLY A 87 12.92 -2.88 13.20
C GLY A 87 12.28 -2.49 11.86
N PRO A 88 12.97 -2.75 10.74
CA PRO A 88 12.50 -2.40 9.41
C PRO A 88 11.21 -3.13 9.01
N SER A 89 10.36 -2.46 8.24
CA SER A 89 9.10 -3.00 7.72
C SER A 89 9.35 -3.87 6.49
N TYR A 90 9.90 -5.07 6.68
CA TYR A 90 10.06 -6.01 5.58
C TYR A 90 8.77 -6.80 5.31
N THR A 91 8.38 -6.87 4.05
CA THR A 91 7.17 -7.56 3.61
C THR A 91 7.17 -9.06 3.96
N VAL A 92 8.32 -9.70 3.88
CA VAL A 92 8.47 -11.13 4.23
C VAL A 92 8.09 -11.40 5.69
N ASP A 93 8.51 -10.53 6.62
CA ASP A 93 8.18 -10.70 8.04
C ASP A 93 6.70 -10.48 8.30
N THR A 94 6.12 -9.50 7.60
CA THR A 94 4.68 -9.20 7.69
C THR A 94 3.84 -10.38 7.20
N LEU A 95 4.19 -10.95 6.04
CA LEU A 95 3.49 -12.12 5.50
C LEU A 95 3.70 -13.36 6.39
N THR A 96 4.90 -13.55 6.93
CA THR A 96 5.17 -14.65 7.87
C THR A 96 4.26 -14.54 9.09
N ALA A 97 4.18 -13.37 9.72
CA ALA A 97 3.32 -13.15 10.89
C ALA A 97 1.82 -13.34 10.56
N LEU A 98 1.38 -12.91 9.37
CA LEU A 98 0.00 -13.14 8.92
C LEU A 98 -0.31 -14.63 8.74
N CYS A 99 0.60 -15.39 8.12
CA CYS A 99 0.44 -16.84 7.93
C CYS A 99 0.45 -17.60 9.26
N GLU A 100 1.26 -17.16 10.24
CA GLU A 100 1.29 -17.75 11.59
C GLU A 100 0.01 -17.43 12.38
N ALA A 101 -0.52 -16.21 12.25
CA ALA A 101 -1.74 -15.79 12.93
C ALA A 101 -3.01 -16.44 12.35
N ALA A 102 -3.01 -16.81 11.08
CA ALA A 102 -4.16 -17.41 10.38
C ALA A 102 -3.73 -18.60 9.51
N PRO A 103 -3.37 -19.74 10.11
CA PRO A 103 -2.98 -20.94 9.38
C PRO A 103 -4.11 -21.42 8.48
N GLY A 104 -3.80 -21.58 7.18
CA GLY A 104 -4.78 -21.98 6.15
C GLY A 104 -5.42 -20.82 5.38
N ASP A 105 -5.27 -19.58 5.82
CA ASP A 105 -5.65 -18.41 5.01
C ASP A 105 -4.67 -18.25 3.84
N ARG A 106 -5.21 -17.79 2.69
CA ARG A 106 -4.43 -17.44 1.52
C ARG A 106 -4.27 -15.93 1.46
N PHE A 107 -3.06 -15.49 1.16
CA PHE A 107 -2.74 -14.07 1.04
C PHE A 107 -2.37 -13.70 -0.39
N ALA A 108 -2.76 -12.50 -0.80
CA ALA A 108 -2.42 -11.91 -2.09
C ALA A 108 -1.82 -10.51 -1.86
N LEU A 109 -0.54 -10.34 -2.15
CA LEU A 109 0.16 -9.08 -2.00
C LEU A 109 -0.15 -8.17 -3.19
N ILE A 110 -0.75 -7.01 -2.91
CA ILE A 110 -1.12 -6.02 -3.93
C ILE A 110 0.05 -5.05 -4.12
N LEU A 111 0.59 -5.00 -5.34
CA LEU A 111 1.75 -4.21 -5.72
C LEU A 111 1.41 -3.26 -6.87
N SER A 112 2.10 -2.11 -6.94
CA SER A 112 2.15 -1.34 -8.19
C SER A 112 3.12 -1.97 -9.20
N ALA A 113 2.96 -1.68 -10.49
CA ALA A 113 3.89 -2.09 -11.54
C ALA A 113 5.34 -1.62 -11.25
N GLU A 114 5.52 -0.43 -10.64
CA GLU A 114 6.81 0.07 -10.17
C GLU A 114 7.42 -0.86 -9.11
N SER A 115 6.67 -1.16 -8.04
CA SER A 115 7.13 -2.04 -6.96
C SER A 115 7.39 -3.46 -7.44
N TYR A 116 6.61 -3.94 -8.40
CA TYR A 116 6.81 -5.23 -9.05
C TYR A 116 8.11 -5.28 -9.85
N SER A 117 8.46 -4.22 -10.58
CA SER A 117 9.71 -4.17 -11.35
C SER A 117 10.96 -4.24 -10.47
N GLU A 118 10.85 -3.77 -9.21
CA GLU A 118 11.92 -3.77 -8.21
C GLU A 118 11.87 -5.00 -7.28
N PHE A 119 10.92 -5.92 -7.48
CA PHE A 119 10.62 -7.01 -6.54
C PHE A 119 11.85 -7.89 -6.24
N GLY A 120 12.71 -8.14 -7.23
CA GLY A 120 13.93 -8.92 -7.06
C GLY A 120 14.95 -8.33 -6.08
N SER A 121 14.85 -7.03 -5.76
CA SER A 121 15.71 -6.33 -4.80
C SER A 121 15.15 -6.34 -3.37
N TRP A 122 13.95 -6.87 -3.15
CA TRP A 122 13.33 -6.91 -1.84
C TRP A 122 14.04 -7.88 -0.90
N HIS A 123 13.78 -7.75 0.39
CA HIS A 123 14.31 -8.68 1.38
C HIS A 123 13.61 -10.04 1.26
N GLU A 124 14.38 -11.11 1.04
CA GLU A 124 13.90 -12.49 0.86
C GLU A 124 12.75 -12.65 -0.16
N PRO A 125 12.89 -12.17 -1.42
CA PRO A 125 11.79 -12.16 -2.37
C PRO A 125 11.25 -13.56 -2.70
N ARG A 126 12.10 -14.60 -2.68
CA ARG A 126 11.66 -16.01 -2.85
C ARG A 126 10.65 -16.40 -1.78
N ARG A 127 10.96 -16.10 -0.52
CA ARG A 127 10.08 -16.43 0.58
C ARG A 127 8.73 -15.68 0.52
N ILE A 128 8.74 -14.46 0.01
CA ILE A 128 7.48 -13.72 -0.27
C ILE A 128 6.61 -14.52 -1.26
N LEU A 129 7.21 -15.05 -2.35
CA LEU A 129 6.51 -15.86 -3.35
C LEU A 129 5.96 -17.18 -2.81
N ASP A 130 6.58 -17.74 -1.76
CA ASP A 130 6.10 -18.94 -1.08
C ASP A 130 4.90 -18.64 -0.15
N LEU A 131 4.81 -17.39 0.37
CA LEU A 131 3.82 -16.99 1.37
C LEU A 131 2.56 -16.35 0.77
N ALA A 132 2.68 -15.70 -0.40
CA ALA A 132 1.56 -14.97 -0.99
C ALA A 132 1.60 -15.00 -2.52
N ALA A 133 0.41 -14.96 -3.13
CA ALA A 133 0.28 -14.61 -4.54
C ALA A 133 0.58 -13.10 -4.72
N LEU A 134 0.92 -12.69 -5.96
CA LEU A 134 1.10 -11.29 -6.31
C LEU A 134 -0.07 -10.80 -7.17
N ILE A 135 -0.62 -9.64 -6.85
CA ILE A 135 -1.56 -8.88 -7.68
C ILE A 135 -0.86 -7.59 -8.09
N VAL A 136 -0.65 -7.41 -9.38
CA VAL A 136 0.09 -6.26 -9.92
C VAL A 136 -0.88 -5.27 -10.53
N ALA A 137 -0.96 -4.08 -9.93
CA ALA A 137 -1.78 -2.98 -10.40
C ALA A 137 -0.96 -2.06 -11.34
N PRO A 138 -1.56 -1.57 -12.45
CA PRO A 138 -0.90 -0.62 -13.33
C PRO A 138 -0.63 0.70 -12.61
N ARG A 139 0.44 1.40 -13.01
CA ARG A 139 0.78 2.72 -12.47
C ARG A 139 1.07 3.70 -13.59
N VAL A 140 0.35 4.83 -13.57
CA VAL A 140 0.56 5.90 -14.57
C VAL A 140 1.97 6.46 -14.47
N GLY A 141 2.66 6.57 -15.60
CA GLY A 141 4.04 7.06 -15.67
C GLY A 141 5.11 5.97 -15.58
N TYR A 142 4.70 4.71 -15.42
CA TYR A 142 5.57 3.54 -15.48
C TYR A 142 5.19 2.66 -16.66
N ALA A 143 6.16 1.89 -17.17
CA ALA A 143 5.89 0.88 -18.17
C ALA A 143 4.92 -0.18 -17.62
N ASP A 144 4.19 -0.83 -18.52
CA ASP A 144 3.38 -1.99 -18.12
C ASP A 144 4.29 -3.06 -17.52
N ALA A 145 3.77 -3.74 -16.51
CA ALA A 145 4.52 -4.77 -15.80
C ALA A 145 4.86 -5.94 -16.74
N ASP A 146 6.12 -6.37 -16.68
CA ASP A 146 6.59 -7.51 -17.46
C ASP A 146 6.06 -8.83 -16.87
N PRO A 147 5.20 -9.57 -17.56
CA PRO A 147 4.58 -10.78 -17.01
C PRO A 147 5.59 -11.90 -16.72
N ASP A 148 6.73 -11.91 -17.41
CA ASP A 148 7.73 -12.96 -17.31
C ASP A 148 8.83 -12.64 -16.27
N LEU A 149 8.77 -11.48 -15.61
CA LEU A 149 9.80 -11.02 -14.67
C LEU A 149 10.08 -12.05 -13.58
N ILE A 150 9.03 -12.52 -12.90
CA ILE A 150 9.17 -13.50 -11.80
C ILE A 150 9.68 -14.84 -12.31
N ALA A 151 9.16 -15.33 -13.44
CA ALA A 151 9.60 -16.59 -14.02
C ALA A 151 11.09 -16.54 -14.43
N ARG A 152 11.59 -15.40 -14.91
CA ARG A 152 13.01 -15.24 -15.24
C ARG A 152 13.90 -15.09 -14.03
N GLN A 153 13.47 -14.34 -13.01
CA GLN A 153 14.28 -14.09 -11.81
C GLN A 153 14.25 -15.26 -10.82
N PHE A 154 13.13 -15.97 -10.76
CA PHE A 154 12.86 -17.05 -9.80
C PHE A 154 12.27 -18.28 -10.48
N PRO A 155 13.00 -18.97 -11.37
CA PRO A 155 12.47 -20.05 -12.22
C PRO A 155 11.92 -21.25 -11.42
N GLU A 156 12.38 -21.42 -10.19
CA GLU A 156 11.91 -22.49 -9.29
C GLU A 156 10.66 -22.11 -8.48
N ALA A 157 10.27 -20.82 -8.48
CA ALA A 157 9.11 -20.37 -7.71
C ALA A 157 7.81 -20.78 -8.41
N ARG A 158 6.89 -21.36 -7.64
CA ARG A 158 5.53 -21.71 -8.11
C ARG A 158 4.55 -20.60 -7.71
N ALA A 159 4.94 -19.34 -7.92
CA ALA A 159 4.15 -18.20 -7.54
C ALA A 159 2.97 -17.97 -8.48
N THR A 160 1.84 -17.56 -7.92
CA THR A 160 0.72 -17.00 -8.69
C THR A 160 0.96 -15.50 -8.84
N VAL A 161 1.06 -15.01 -10.08
CA VAL A 161 1.14 -13.59 -10.38
C VAL A 161 -0.04 -13.23 -11.29
N ALA A 162 -0.87 -12.31 -10.83
CA ALA A 162 -2.02 -11.82 -11.55
C ALA A 162 -1.87 -10.32 -11.86
N PHE A 163 -2.23 -9.90 -13.05
CA PHE A 163 -2.15 -8.51 -13.49
C PHE A 163 -3.55 -7.94 -13.62
N MET A 164 -3.79 -6.76 -13.03
CA MET A 164 -5.07 -6.07 -13.16
C MET A 164 -5.04 -5.05 -14.29
N ASP A 165 -6.19 -4.85 -14.91
CA ASP A 165 -6.40 -3.79 -15.88
C ASP A 165 -7.10 -2.58 -15.25
N GLY A 166 -6.31 -1.74 -14.58
CA GLY A 166 -6.81 -0.50 -13.95
C GLY A 166 -6.97 -0.62 -12.42
N PRO A 167 -7.39 0.44 -11.71
CA PRO A 167 -7.57 1.81 -12.22
C PRO A 167 -6.23 2.52 -12.48
N ARG A 168 -6.22 3.37 -13.52
CA ARG A 168 -5.04 4.18 -13.89
C ARG A 168 -5.22 5.62 -13.41
N ILE A 169 -4.94 5.87 -12.14
CA ILE A 169 -5.09 7.19 -11.50
C ILE A 169 -3.72 7.80 -11.26
N ARG A 170 -3.47 8.97 -11.87
CA ARG A 170 -2.27 9.76 -11.61
C ARG A 170 -2.45 10.59 -10.34
N LEU A 171 -2.07 10.02 -9.23
CA LEU A 171 -2.12 10.67 -7.92
C LEU A 171 -0.97 10.14 -7.06
N SER A 172 -0.27 11.04 -6.37
CA SER A 172 0.82 10.68 -5.47
C SER A 172 0.71 11.38 -4.12
N ALA A 173 1.12 10.70 -3.07
CA ALA A 173 1.19 11.28 -1.74
C ALA A 173 2.09 12.52 -1.69
N SER A 174 3.20 12.54 -2.45
CA SER A 174 4.09 13.69 -2.53
C SER A 174 3.42 14.93 -3.12
N GLU A 175 2.59 14.78 -4.17
CA GLU A 175 1.81 15.88 -4.73
C GLU A 175 0.77 16.39 -3.73
N ILE A 176 0.15 15.50 -2.95
CA ILE A 176 -0.83 15.87 -1.93
C ILE A 176 -0.15 16.67 -0.81
N ARG A 177 0.99 16.19 -0.29
CA ARG A 177 1.77 16.92 0.73
C ARG A 177 2.18 18.30 0.24
N GLN A 178 2.68 18.42 -0.99
CA GLN A 178 3.05 19.71 -1.56
C GLN A 178 1.84 20.65 -1.69
N ARG A 179 0.68 20.14 -2.11
CA ARG A 179 -0.55 20.96 -2.16
C ARG A 179 -0.96 21.48 -0.78
N ALA A 180 -0.91 20.62 0.24
CA ALA A 180 -1.21 21.01 1.62
C ALA A 180 -0.20 22.06 2.12
N ALA A 181 1.10 21.85 1.87
CA ALA A 181 2.16 22.80 2.21
C ALA A 181 1.95 24.19 1.56
N ASP A 182 1.44 24.20 0.32
CA ASP A 182 1.12 25.43 -0.42
C ASP A 182 -0.23 26.05 0.02
N GLY A 183 -0.92 25.49 1.03
CA GLY A 183 -2.26 25.94 1.46
C GLY A 183 -3.37 25.67 0.44
N ARG A 184 -3.13 24.78 -0.53
CA ARG A 184 -4.13 24.39 -1.55
C ARG A 184 -4.97 23.22 -1.08
N SER A 185 -6.24 23.18 -1.49
CA SER A 185 -7.16 22.10 -1.14
C SER A 185 -6.66 20.72 -1.60
N VAL A 186 -6.75 19.74 -0.72
CA VAL A 186 -6.54 18.31 -0.99
C VAL A 186 -7.86 17.54 -1.17
N ARG A 187 -9.00 18.27 -1.14
CA ARG A 187 -10.33 17.68 -1.34
C ARG A 187 -10.39 16.94 -2.68
N TYR A 188 -11.07 15.81 -2.71
CA TYR A 188 -11.19 14.89 -3.86
C TYR A 188 -9.90 14.20 -4.29
N LEU A 189 -8.79 14.40 -3.57
CA LEU A 189 -7.55 13.63 -3.73
C LEU A 189 -7.41 12.58 -2.63
N VAL A 190 -7.97 12.87 -1.47
CA VAL A 190 -8.09 11.98 -0.31
C VAL A 190 -9.57 11.89 0.10
N PRO A 191 -9.98 10.89 0.90
CA PRO A 191 -11.29 10.88 1.54
C PRO A 191 -11.52 12.14 2.39
N ASP A 192 -12.79 12.56 2.53
CA ASP A 192 -13.12 13.78 3.28
C ASP A 192 -12.63 13.73 4.74
N ALA A 193 -12.73 12.57 5.39
CA ALA A 193 -12.23 12.38 6.75
C ALA A 193 -10.70 12.52 6.84
N VAL A 194 -9.95 12.06 5.81
CA VAL A 194 -8.49 12.26 5.73
C VAL A 194 -8.16 13.74 5.46
N ALA A 195 -8.94 14.42 4.63
CA ALA A 195 -8.76 15.85 4.39
C ALA A 195 -9.00 16.68 5.65
N ALA A 196 -10.03 16.33 6.44
CA ALA A 196 -10.30 16.93 7.75
C ALA A 196 -9.13 16.69 8.71
N TYR A 197 -8.66 15.43 8.83
CA TYR A 197 -7.53 15.08 9.69
C TYR A 197 -6.26 15.89 9.36
N ILE A 198 -5.92 16.02 8.06
CA ILE A 198 -4.78 16.82 7.60
C ILE A 198 -4.92 18.29 8.05
N GLY A 199 -6.13 18.84 7.94
CA GLY A 199 -6.40 20.22 8.35
C GLY A 199 -6.36 20.43 9.86
N ASP A 200 -7.00 19.56 10.63
CA ASP A 200 -7.13 19.66 12.08
C ASP A 200 -5.79 19.47 12.81
N HIS A 201 -4.84 18.76 12.19
CA HIS A 201 -3.50 18.48 12.76
C HIS A 201 -2.40 19.28 12.07
N ASP A 202 -2.73 20.24 11.21
CA ASP A 202 -1.76 21.08 10.47
C ASP A 202 -0.68 20.25 9.74
N LEU A 203 -1.03 19.04 9.28
CA LEU A 203 -0.07 18.15 8.61
C LEU A 203 0.42 18.76 7.30
N TYR A 204 1.71 18.56 7.04
CA TYR A 204 2.40 19.00 5.81
C TYR A 204 2.53 20.52 5.66
N GLN A 205 2.05 21.32 6.61
CA GLN A 205 2.21 22.76 6.56
C GLN A 205 3.67 23.11 6.88
N HIS A 206 4.32 23.91 6.04
CA HIS A 206 5.55 24.56 6.43
C HIS A 206 5.18 25.56 7.54
N HIS A 207 5.72 25.37 8.74
CA HIS A 207 5.65 26.42 9.76
C HIS A 207 6.13 27.72 9.10
N ARG A 208 5.21 28.64 8.89
CA ARG A 208 5.58 30.02 8.55
C ARG A 208 6.47 30.46 9.71
N ARG A 209 7.79 30.43 9.50
CA ARG A 209 8.70 31.11 10.41
C ARG A 209 8.20 32.55 10.43
N ASP A 210 7.72 32.98 11.59
CA ASP A 210 7.34 34.34 11.85
C ASP A 210 8.51 35.27 11.52
N HIS A 211 8.45 35.87 10.35
CA HIS A 211 9.16 37.10 10.07
C HIS A 211 8.22 38.25 10.44
N ARG A 212 7.95 38.39 11.74
CA ARG A 212 7.56 39.66 12.35
C ARG A 212 8.77 40.16 13.13
N SER A 213 9.53 40.99 12.48
CA SER A 213 10.44 41.95 13.14
C SER A 213 10.25 43.28 12.48
#